data_8879c4c0337949043757a1d59ccf0db9
#
_entry.id   8879c4c0337949043757a1d59ccf0db9
#
_cell.length_a   1.000
_cell.length_b   1.000
_cell.length_c   1.000
_cell.angle_alpha   90.00
_cell.angle_beta   90.00
_cell.angle_gamma   90.00
#
_symmetry.space_group_name_H-M   'P 1'
#
loop_
_entity.id
_entity.type
_entity.pdbx_description
1 polymer ?
#
loop_
_entity_poly.entity_id
_entity_poly.type
_entity_poly.pdbx_seq_one_letter_code
_entity_poly.pdbx_strand_id
1 'polypeptide(L)'
;LNQSVTIPYDFFQELYEEEASMAGFEPGERVKAKDLLYGVLLPSGAECCRTFAENISGSESAFVKLMNEKANQIGLKNTHFTNCTGLHDRNHTSSVKDIAVLLQYALKNQAFYQAFTSSYYSVPPTNQHPEGFTFYSTVFQNQAVETIHNGELLGGKTGYTEQAGQCLASLATINGKQYLLVTAGANGSPQTEPLHILDAVNVYNQLGSL
;
A
#
# COMPACT_ATOMS: atom_id res chain seq x y z
N LEU A 1 5.55 -10.92 13.37
CA LEU A 1 5.88 -9.49 13.14
C LEU A 1 6.92 -8.93 14.13
N ASN A 2 7.25 -9.66 15.20
CA ASN A 2 8.27 -9.23 16.20
C ASN A 2 9.70 -9.60 15.78
N GLN A 3 9.89 -10.33 14.70
CA GLN A 3 11.21 -10.70 14.19
C GLN A 3 11.97 -9.45 13.80
N SER A 4 13.25 -9.38 14.19
CA SER A 4 14.17 -8.33 13.72
C SER A 4 14.65 -8.66 12.31
N VAL A 5 14.67 -7.66 11.46
CA VAL A 5 15.09 -7.72 10.05
C VAL A 5 16.12 -6.64 9.84
N THR A 6 17.16 -6.94 9.07
CA THR A 6 18.12 -5.94 8.59
C THR A 6 17.77 -5.59 7.15
N ILE A 7 17.72 -4.30 6.85
CA ILE A 7 17.44 -3.80 5.50
C ILE A 7 18.70 -3.98 4.63
N PRO A 8 18.62 -4.72 3.53
CA PRO A 8 19.76 -4.95 2.62
C PRO A 8 20.24 -3.65 1.96
N TYR A 9 21.47 -3.67 1.45
CA TYR A 9 22.09 -2.56 0.73
C TYR A 9 21.79 -2.56 -0.77
N ASP A 10 21.61 -3.74 -1.35
CA ASP A 10 21.85 -4.01 -2.76
C ASP A 10 20.84 -3.38 -3.73
N PHE A 11 19.63 -3.04 -3.27
CA PHE A 11 18.55 -2.54 -4.13
C PHE A 11 18.32 -1.02 -4.06
N PHE A 12 19.00 -0.30 -3.16
CA PHE A 12 18.70 1.13 -2.95
C PHE A 12 19.02 1.99 -4.17
N GLN A 13 20.15 1.72 -4.83
CA GLN A 13 20.51 2.48 -6.02
C GLN A 13 19.44 2.31 -7.12
N GLU A 14 18.99 1.07 -7.35
CA GLU A 14 17.91 0.76 -8.31
C GLU A 14 16.62 1.53 -7.95
N LEU A 15 16.19 1.49 -6.69
CA LEU A 15 14.98 2.18 -6.24
C LEU A 15 15.07 3.71 -6.38
N TYR A 16 16.24 4.30 -6.18
CA TYR A 16 16.46 5.74 -6.41
C TYR A 16 16.47 6.09 -7.90
N GLU A 17 17.06 5.26 -8.76
CA GLU A 17 17.05 5.46 -10.21
C GLU A 17 15.64 5.33 -10.79
N GLU A 18 14.79 4.48 -10.19
CA GLU A 18 13.38 4.31 -10.55
C GLU A 18 12.44 5.33 -9.90
N GLU A 19 12.97 6.28 -9.12
CA GLU A 19 12.21 7.28 -8.37
C GLU A 19 11.11 6.65 -7.48
N ALA A 20 11.40 5.47 -6.92
CA ALA A 20 10.46 4.74 -6.09
C ALA A 20 10.11 5.52 -4.80
N SER A 21 8.86 5.38 -4.36
CA SER A 21 8.47 5.91 -3.05
C SER A 21 9.20 5.16 -1.94
N MET A 22 9.79 5.89 -1.01
CA MET A 22 10.56 5.34 0.10
C MET A 22 9.88 5.67 1.43
N ALA A 23 9.94 4.73 2.38
CA ALA A 23 9.47 4.97 3.75
C ALA A 23 10.47 5.78 4.58
N GLY A 24 11.75 5.72 4.21
CA GLY A 24 12.83 6.45 4.86
C GLY A 24 13.73 5.59 5.73
N PHE A 25 13.65 4.27 5.62
CA PHE A 25 14.64 3.39 6.20
C PHE A 25 15.95 3.39 5.42
N GLU A 26 17.05 3.22 6.15
CA GLU A 26 18.40 3.26 5.59
C GLU A 26 19.00 1.85 5.40
N PRO A 27 19.93 1.68 4.45
CA PRO A 27 20.67 0.43 4.31
C PRO A 27 21.38 0.02 5.62
N GLY A 28 21.29 -1.25 5.98
CA GLY A 28 21.86 -1.78 7.23
C GLY A 28 21.06 -1.44 8.49
N GLU A 29 19.92 -0.79 8.36
CA GLU A 29 19.04 -0.50 9.48
C GLU A 29 18.38 -1.78 10.00
N ARG A 30 18.29 -1.91 11.31
CA ARG A 30 17.66 -3.03 12.00
C ARG A 30 16.31 -2.62 12.55
N VAL A 31 15.27 -3.23 12.02
CA VAL A 31 13.86 -2.92 12.32
C VAL A 31 13.08 -4.18 12.62
N LYS A 32 11.85 -4.07 13.06
CA LYS A 32 10.94 -5.21 13.17
C LYS A 32 10.18 -5.42 11.86
N ALA A 33 9.82 -6.65 11.55
CA ALA A 33 8.94 -6.94 10.42
C ALA A 33 7.61 -6.18 10.50
N LYS A 34 7.16 -5.82 11.70
CA LYS A 34 6.00 -4.94 11.91
C LYS A 34 6.24 -3.55 11.34
N ASP A 35 7.39 -2.96 11.59
CA ASP A 35 7.74 -1.61 11.13
C ASP A 35 7.75 -1.56 9.59
N LEU A 36 8.30 -2.61 8.96
CA LEU A 36 8.26 -2.77 7.49
C LEU A 36 6.82 -2.87 6.95
N LEU A 37 5.91 -3.60 7.64
CA LEU A 37 4.51 -3.70 7.19
C LEU A 37 3.83 -2.33 7.15
N TYR A 38 4.04 -1.51 8.18
CA TYR A 38 3.54 -0.14 8.18
C TYR A 38 4.25 0.73 7.13
N GLY A 39 5.56 0.53 6.92
CA GLY A 39 6.33 1.21 5.87
C GLY A 39 5.81 0.90 4.46
N VAL A 40 5.38 -0.33 4.19
CA VAL A 40 4.71 -0.70 2.92
C VAL A 40 3.37 0.00 2.76
N LEU A 41 2.54 -0.03 3.81
CA LEU A 41 1.12 0.34 3.69
C LEU A 41 0.86 1.84 3.82
N LEU A 42 1.62 2.57 4.65
CA LEU A 42 1.36 3.98 4.90
C LEU A 42 2.09 4.88 3.91
N PRO A 43 3.45 4.96 3.89
CA PRO A 43 4.17 5.82 2.96
C PRO A 43 4.46 5.16 1.60
N SER A 44 4.09 3.91 1.37
CA SER A 44 4.43 3.16 0.14
C SER A 44 5.91 2.85 -0.04
N GLY A 45 6.62 2.47 1.04
CA GLY A 45 8.06 2.22 1.02
C GLY A 45 8.46 1.02 0.15
N ALA A 46 9.11 1.27 -0.96
CA ALA A 46 9.60 0.23 -1.87
C ALA A 46 10.73 -0.58 -1.23
N GLU A 47 11.61 0.05 -0.43
CA GLU A 47 12.66 -0.63 0.34
C GLU A 47 12.07 -1.63 1.34
N CYS A 48 10.89 -1.32 1.90
CA CYS A 48 10.17 -2.25 2.78
C CYS A 48 9.68 -3.48 2.01
N CYS A 49 9.16 -3.29 0.79
CA CYS A 49 8.72 -4.38 -0.08
C CYS A 49 9.90 -5.28 -0.48
N ARG A 50 11.01 -4.69 -0.93
CA ARG A 50 12.24 -5.41 -1.30
C ARG A 50 12.82 -6.16 -0.11
N THR A 51 12.85 -5.53 1.07
CA THR A 51 13.31 -6.17 2.31
C THR A 51 12.45 -7.39 2.67
N PHE A 52 11.12 -7.32 2.53
CA PHE A 52 10.27 -8.50 2.72
C PHE A 52 10.57 -9.59 1.70
N ALA A 53 10.72 -9.23 0.43
CA ALA A 53 11.00 -10.19 -0.63
C ALA A 53 12.30 -10.97 -0.37
N GLU A 54 13.38 -10.27 -0.02
CA GLU A 54 14.66 -10.88 0.33
C GLU A 54 14.55 -11.79 1.58
N ASN A 55 13.89 -11.33 2.64
CA ASN A 55 13.80 -12.09 3.89
C ASN A 55 12.88 -13.33 3.81
N ILE A 56 11.83 -13.29 2.97
CA ILE A 56 10.86 -14.37 2.87
C ILE A 56 11.30 -15.42 1.86
N SER A 57 11.92 -15.02 0.75
CA SER A 57 12.18 -15.90 -0.39
C SER A 57 13.59 -15.80 -0.97
N GLY A 58 14.47 -14.99 -0.38
CA GLY A 58 15.87 -14.84 -0.76
C GLY A 58 16.10 -13.99 -2.01
N SER A 59 15.02 -13.54 -2.70
CA SER A 59 15.12 -12.60 -3.83
C SER A 59 13.73 -12.05 -4.20
N GLU A 60 13.70 -10.89 -4.84
CA GLU A 60 12.44 -10.35 -5.38
C GLU A 60 11.81 -11.29 -6.41
N SER A 61 12.59 -11.87 -7.32
CA SER A 61 12.06 -12.77 -8.35
C SER A 61 11.40 -14.03 -7.75
N ALA A 62 11.95 -14.58 -6.67
CA ALA A 62 11.34 -15.69 -5.95
C ALA A 62 10.06 -15.24 -5.21
N PHE A 63 10.05 -14.04 -4.64
CA PHE A 63 8.88 -13.48 -3.98
C PHE A 63 7.74 -13.19 -4.97
N VAL A 64 8.04 -12.65 -6.14
CA VAL A 64 7.07 -12.42 -7.23
C VAL A 64 6.40 -13.72 -7.68
N LYS A 65 7.13 -14.84 -7.71
CA LYS A 65 6.52 -16.16 -7.96
C LYS A 65 5.47 -16.50 -6.90
N LEU A 66 5.80 -16.29 -5.61
CA LEU A 66 4.86 -16.51 -4.51
C LEU A 66 3.64 -15.56 -4.60
N MET A 67 3.85 -14.30 -5.01
CA MET A 67 2.75 -13.35 -5.25
C MET A 67 1.81 -13.86 -6.34
N ASN A 68 2.33 -14.33 -7.47
CA ASN A 68 1.54 -14.86 -8.58
C ASN A 68 0.85 -16.19 -8.22
N GLU A 69 1.52 -17.08 -7.48
CA GLU A 69 0.89 -18.29 -6.93
C GLU A 69 -0.27 -17.95 -6.01
N LYS A 70 -0.09 -16.95 -5.12
CA LYS A 70 -1.16 -16.45 -4.25
C LYS A 70 -2.30 -15.83 -5.05
N ALA A 71 -2.01 -15.02 -6.06
CA ALA A 71 -3.01 -14.45 -6.96
C ALA A 71 -3.89 -15.53 -7.59
N ASN A 72 -3.26 -16.57 -8.14
CA ASN A 72 -3.97 -17.73 -8.70
C ASN A 72 -4.81 -18.46 -7.63
N GLN A 73 -4.23 -18.69 -6.43
CA GLN A 73 -4.91 -19.39 -5.34
C GLN A 73 -6.18 -18.70 -4.86
N ILE A 74 -6.18 -17.37 -4.85
CA ILE A 74 -7.36 -16.57 -4.43
C ILE A 74 -8.25 -16.15 -5.61
N GLY A 75 -7.93 -16.59 -6.83
CA GLY A 75 -8.78 -16.46 -8.01
C GLY A 75 -8.69 -15.14 -8.76
N LEU A 76 -7.55 -14.44 -8.69
CA LEU A 76 -7.29 -13.22 -9.47
C LEU A 76 -7.00 -13.61 -10.93
N LYS A 77 -7.97 -13.40 -11.83
CA LYS A 77 -7.89 -13.91 -13.21
C LYS A 77 -7.18 -12.95 -14.18
N ASN A 78 -7.12 -11.67 -13.83
CA ASN A 78 -6.56 -10.61 -14.68
C ASN A 78 -5.33 -9.96 -14.04
N THR A 79 -4.65 -10.70 -13.13
CA THR A 79 -3.53 -10.18 -12.36
C THR A 79 -2.26 -10.95 -12.68
N HIS A 80 -1.21 -10.21 -12.99
CA HIS A 80 0.15 -10.73 -13.12
C HIS A 80 1.14 -9.72 -12.52
N PHE A 81 1.90 -10.15 -11.52
CA PHE A 81 2.92 -9.35 -10.87
C PHE A 81 4.29 -9.62 -11.48
N THR A 82 5.08 -8.58 -11.73
CA THR A 82 6.46 -8.67 -12.22
C THR A 82 7.48 -8.16 -11.19
N ASN A 83 7.04 -7.35 -10.22
CA ASN A 83 7.82 -6.85 -9.11
C ASN A 83 6.97 -6.81 -7.83
N CYS A 84 7.59 -6.53 -6.68
CA CYS A 84 6.90 -6.42 -5.39
C CYS A 84 6.58 -4.97 -4.98
N THR A 85 7.04 -3.98 -5.75
CA THR A 85 6.92 -2.56 -5.42
C THR A 85 5.72 -1.88 -6.08
N GLY A 86 5.23 -2.43 -7.20
CA GLY A 86 4.18 -1.82 -8.02
C GLY A 86 4.70 -0.77 -9.01
N LEU A 87 6.01 -0.64 -9.18
CA LEU A 87 6.62 0.16 -10.23
C LEU A 87 6.20 -0.37 -11.61
N HIS A 88 6.18 0.53 -12.60
CA HIS A 88 5.63 0.18 -13.90
C HIS A 88 6.45 -0.89 -14.62
N ASP A 89 5.77 -1.93 -15.08
CA ASP A 89 6.21 -2.85 -16.11
C ASP A 89 5.00 -3.19 -16.98
N ARG A 90 5.21 -3.29 -18.29
CA ARG A 90 4.11 -3.56 -19.25
C ARG A 90 3.37 -4.89 -19.00
N ASN A 91 4.01 -5.82 -18.30
CA ASN A 91 3.44 -7.11 -17.93
C ASN A 91 2.89 -7.13 -16.50
N HIS A 92 3.10 -6.05 -15.73
CA HIS A 92 2.56 -5.88 -14.40
C HIS A 92 1.10 -5.41 -14.50
N THR A 93 0.19 -6.33 -14.48
CA THR A 93 -1.22 -6.06 -14.79
C THR A 93 -2.16 -6.51 -13.69
N SER A 94 -3.28 -5.80 -13.53
CA SER A 94 -4.39 -6.21 -12.67
C SER A 94 -5.70 -5.60 -13.15
N SER A 95 -6.78 -5.85 -12.42
CA SER A 95 -8.06 -5.17 -12.58
C SER A 95 -8.57 -4.68 -11.22
N VAL A 96 -9.41 -3.64 -11.23
CA VAL A 96 -10.05 -3.13 -10.00
C VAL A 96 -10.82 -4.23 -9.26
N LYS A 97 -11.41 -5.17 -9.99
CA LYS A 97 -12.09 -6.33 -9.42
C LYS A 97 -11.12 -7.26 -8.70
N ASP A 98 -9.99 -7.58 -9.31
CA ASP A 98 -9.00 -8.48 -8.71
C ASP A 98 -8.36 -7.81 -7.47
N ILE A 99 -8.06 -6.50 -7.53
CA ILE A 99 -7.56 -5.77 -6.36
C ILE A 99 -8.60 -5.73 -5.23
N ALA A 100 -9.90 -5.62 -5.53
CA ALA A 100 -10.94 -5.71 -4.51
C ALA A 100 -10.98 -7.10 -3.85
N VAL A 101 -10.82 -8.18 -4.63
CA VAL A 101 -10.71 -9.55 -4.11
C VAL A 101 -9.47 -9.72 -3.25
N LEU A 102 -8.31 -9.18 -3.69
CA LEU A 102 -7.07 -9.20 -2.94
C LEU A 102 -7.22 -8.46 -1.61
N LEU A 103 -7.78 -7.25 -1.63
CA LEU A 103 -8.02 -6.46 -0.43
C LEU A 103 -8.98 -7.19 0.53
N GLN A 104 -10.08 -7.75 0.04
CA GLN A 104 -11.01 -8.54 0.86
C GLN A 104 -10.32 -9.74 1.50
N TYR A 105 -9.39 -10.39 0.81
CA TYR A 105 -8.59 -11.49 1.35
C TYR A 105 -7.61 -10.97 2.43
N ALA A 106 -6.89 -9.90 2.16
CA ALA A 106 -5.88 -9.35 3.05
C ALA A 106 -6.47 -8.81 4.37
N LEU A 107 -7.63 -8.16 4.32
CA LEU A 107 -8.33 -7.62 5.49
C LEU A 107 -8.78 -8.69 6.51
N LYS A 108 -8.79 -9.97 6.15
CA LYS A 108 -9.01 -11.08 7.10
C LYS A 108 -7.83 -11.27 8.04
N ASN A 109 -6.65 -10.78 7.68
CA ASN A 109 -5.47 -10.79 8.54
C ASN A 109 -5.51 -9.56 9.46
N GLN A 110 -5.57 -9.80 10.77
CA GLN A 110 -5.68 -8.73 11.77
C GLN A 110 -4.51 -7.73 11.70
N ALA A 111 -3.29 -8.18 11.47
CA ALA A 111 -2.13 -7.29 11.39
C ALA A 111 -2.18 -6.40 10.15
N PHE A 112 -2.61 -6.96 9.01
CA PHE A 112 -2.86 -6.18 7.81
C PHE A 112 -3.98 -5.16 8.05
N TYR A 113 -5.12 -5.59 8.62
CA TYR A 113 -6.24 -4.70 8.91
C TYR A 113 -5.81 -3.51 9.77
N GLN A 114 -5.08 -3.77 10.87
CA GLN A 114 -4.58 -2.72 11.76
C GLN A 114 -3.66 -1.73 11.04
N ALA A 115 -2.73 -2.23 10.23
CA ALA A 115 -1.82 -1.35 9.48
C ALA A 115 -2.56 -0.56 8.38
N PHE A 116 -3.46 -1.21 7.63
CA PHE A 116 -4.22 -0.60 6.55
C PHE A 116 -5.18 0.51 7.02
N THR A 117 -5.71 0.39 8.25
CA THR A 117 -6.64 1.37 8.84
C THR A 117 -5.95 2.40 9.75
N SER A 118 -4.62 2.38 9.84
CA SER A 118 -3.88 3.36 10.62
C SER A 118 -3.65 4.65 9.82
N SER A 119 -3.85 5.80 10.45
CA SER A 119 -3.51 7.10 9.87
C SER A 119 -2.03 7.42 9.97
N TYR A 120 -1.35 6.89 10.99
CA TYR A 120 0.09 7.03 11.20
C TYR A 120 0.65 5.83 11.97
N TYR A 121 1.98 5.70 11.96
CA TYR A 121 2.72 4.73 12.76
C TYR A 121 4.09 5.29 13.13
N SER A 122 4.44 5.26 14.42
CA SER A 122 5.76 5.70 14.89
C SER A 122 6.71 4.51 15.03
N VAL A 123 7.79 4.54 14.27
CA VAL A 123 8.89 3.59 14.35
C VAL A 123 9.71 3.92 15.61
N PRO A 124 9.96 2.95 16.49
CA PRO A 124 10.81 3.18 17.66
C PRO A 124 12.27 3.45 17.23
N PRO A 125 13.12 3.95 18.15
CA PRO A 125 14.56 4.14 17.88
C PRO A 125 15.23 2.91 17.27
N THR A 126 16.04 3.15 16.23
CA THR A 126 16.84 2.15 15.53
C THR A 126 18.32 2.49 15.59
N ASN A 127 19.18 1.69 14.98
CA ASN A 127 20.59 1.97 14.85
C ASN A 127 20.91 3.11 13.84
N GLN A 128 19.98 3.48 12.98
CA GLN A 128 20.14 4.58 12.01
C GLN A 128 19.29 5.80 12.38
N HIS A 129 18.17 5.59 13.06
CA HIS A 129 17.28 6.64 13.52
C HIS A 129 17.17 6.59 15.06
N PRO A 130 18.11 7.21 15.81
CA PRO A 130 18.14 7.13 17.27
C PRO A 130 16.90 7.70 17.97
N GLU A 131 16.20 8.65 17.34
CA GLU A 131 14.96 9.27 17.86
C GLU A 131 13.69 8.54 17.34
N GLY A 132 13.85 7.54 16.46
CA GLY A 132 12.73 6.99 15.71
C GLY A 132 12.15 8.01 14.72
N PHE A 133 11.08 7.63 14.03
CA PHE A 133 10.37 8.53 13.10
C PHE A 133 8.94 8.04 12.86
N THR A 134 8.11 8.84 12.17
CA THR A 134 6.69 8.53 12.01
C THR A 134 6.30 8.47 10.55
N PHE A 135 5.65 7.38 10.15
CA PHE A 135 4.94 7.27 8.87
C PHE A 135 3.55 7.86 8.98
N TYR A 136 3.09 8.42 7.88
CA TYR A 136 1.70 8.83 7.72
C TYR A 136 1.08 8.14 6.52
N SER A 137 -0.18 7.83 6.59
CA SER A 137 -0.93 7.27 5.47
C SER A 137 -1.09 8.31 4.37
N THR A 138 -0.72 7.97 3.14
CA THR A 138 -0.89 8.82 1.96
C THR A 138 -2.36 9.19 1.69
N VAL A 139 -3.30 8.41 2.21
CA VAL A 139 -4.73 8.71 2.12
C VAL A 139 -5.10 9.82 3.11
N PHE A 140 -4.71 9.68 4.39
CA PHE A 140 -5.13 10.59 5.46
C PHE A 140 -4.29 11.88 5.54
N GLN A 141 -3.11 11.92 4.95
CA GLN A 141 -2.37 13.18 4.79
C GLN A 141 -3.06 14.14 3.80
N ASN A 142 -3.94 13.60 2.98
CA ASN A 142 -4.63 14.40 1.98
C ASN A 142 -5.84 15.09 2.61
N GLN A 143 -5.87 16.43 2.56
CA GLN A 143 -6.98 17.24 3.08
C GLN A 143 -8.30 17.02 2.31
N ALA A 144 -8.26 16.32 1.18
CA ALA A 144 -9.45 15.98 0.41
C ALA A 144 -10.28 14.81 1.01
N VAL A 145 -9.84 14.20 2.12
CA VAL A 145 -10.68 13.28 2.88
C VAL A 145 -11.76 14.09 3.60
N GLU A 146 -12.80 14.41 2.86
CA GLU A 146 -13.99 15.08 3.37
C GLU A 146 -14.84 14.12 4.22
N THR A 147 -15.78 14.70 4.98
CA THR A 147 -16.74 13.93 5.76
C THR A 147 -17.58 13.03 4.85
N ILE A 148 -17.58 11.74 5.11
CA ILE A 148 -18.48 10.79 4.47
C ILE A 148 -19.81 10.80 5.18
N HIS A 149 -20.91 10.96 4.43
CA HIS A 149 -22.26 10.98 4.97
C HIS A 149 -22.62 9.64 5.63
N ASN A 150 -23.06 9.70 6.89
CA ASN A 150 -23.42 8.53 7.70
C ASN A 150 -22.33 7.46 7.79
N GLY A 151 -21.05 7.88 7.72
CA GLY A 151 -19.94 6.95 7.73
C GLY A 151 -18.58 7.62 7.93
N GLU A 152 -17.55 6.83 7.73
CA GLU A 152 -16.16 7.25 7.80
C GLU A 152 -15.27 6.41 6.89
N LEU A 153 -14.19 6.99 6.37
CA LEU A 153 -13.12 6.27 5.71
C LEU A 153 -12.24 5.61 6.78
N LEU A 154 -12.18 4.27 6.77
CA LEU A 154 -11.40 3.52 7.74
C LEU A 154 -9.93 3.38 7.36
N GLY A 155 -9.64 3.32 6.07
CA GLY A 155 -8.29 3.15 5.57
C GLY A 155 -8.22 3.05 4.05
N GLY A 156 -7.02 3.08 3.53
CA GLY A 156 -6.79 2.97 2.10
C GLY A 156 -5.31 2.86 1.73
N LYS A 157 -5.08 2.51 0.47
CA LYS A 157 -3.76 2.51 -0.16
C LYS A 157 -3.84 3.19 -1.50
N THR A 158 -3.10 4.27 -1.66
CA THR A 158 -2.97 4.97 -2.94
C THR A 158 -1.94 4.28 -3.84
N GLY A 159 -2.03 4.50 -5.12
CA GLY A 159 -1.02 4.10 -6.11
C GLY A 159 -0.98 5.10 -7.26
N TYR A 160 0.18 5.25 -7.87
CA TYR A 160 0.37 6.07 -9.04
C TYR A 160 1.53 5.54 -9.90
N THR A 161 1.29 5.45 -11.18
CA THR A 161 2.30 5.47 -12.24
C THR A 161 1.72 6.31 -13.38
N GLU A 162 2.54 6.84 -14.28
CA GLU A 162 2.04 7.60 -15.45
C GLU A 162 1.04 6.78 -16.27
N GLN A 163 1.22 5.46 -16.33
CA GLN A 163 0.38 4.55 -17.11
C GLN A 163 -0.92 4.17 -16.40
N ALA A 164 -0.89 4.06 -15.08
CA ALA A 164 -2.05 3.68 -14.29
C ALA A 164 -2.93 4.86 -13.88
N GLY A 165 -2.39 6.09 -13.92
CA GLY A 165 -3.02 7.25 -13.31
C GLY A 165 -3.08 7.15 -11.79
N GLN A 166 -3.87 7.99 -11.16
CA GLN A 166 -4.11 7.91 -9.73
C GLN A 166 -5.06 6.74 -9.41
N CYS A 167 -4.67 5.90 -8.44
CA CYS A 167 -5.41 4.70 -8.03
C CYS A 167 -5.64 4.71 -6.52
N LEU A 168 -6.74 4.09 -6.08
CA LEU A 168 -7.06 3.91 -4.67
C LEU A 168 -7.75 2.57 -4.43
N ALA A 169 -7.30 1.86 -3.40
CA ALA A 169 -8.05 0.77 -2.77
C ALA A 169 -8.41 1.22 -1.35
N SER A 170 -9.68 1.23 -0.99
CA SER A 170 -10.16 1.82 0.26
C SER A 170 -11.21 0.99 0.97
N LEU A 171 -11.36 1.23 2.27
CA LEU A 171 -12.35 0.63 3.16
C LEU A 171 -13.07 1.76 3.90
N ALA A 172 -14.40 1.76 3.87
CA ALA A 172 -15.22 2.70 4.62
C ALA A 172 -16.33 1.98 5.40
N THR A 173 -16.80 2.62 6.48
CA THR A 173 -18.06 2.24 7.14
C THR A 173 -19.14 3.24 6.74
N ILE A 174 -20.31 2.74 6.30
CA ILE A 174 -21.46 3.57 5.93
C ILE A 174 -22.71 2.91 6.47
N ASN A 175 -23.53 3.65 7.21
CA ASN A 175 -24.73 3.11 7.88
C ASN A 175 -24.44 1.81 8.67
N GLY A 176 -23.27 1.74 9.34
CA GLY A 176 -22.81 0.60 10.14
C GLY A 176 -22.36 -0.62 9.35
N LYS A 177 -22.25 -0.54 8.02
CA LYS A 177 -21.74 -1.60 7.14
C LYS A 177 -20.41 -1.21 6.52
N GLN A 178 -19.52 -2.17 6.34
CA GLN A 178 -18.24 -1.97 5.68
C GLN A 178 -18.34 -2.18 4.16
N TYR A 179 -17.71 -1.27 3.43
CA TYR A 179 -17.64 -1.29 1.97
C TYR A 179 -16.18 -1.16 1.50
N LEU A 180 -15.83 -1.95 0.51
CA LEU A 180 -14.58 -1.85 -0.23
C LEU A 180 -14.82 -1.12 -1.54
N LEU A 181 -13.93 -0.21 -1.88
CA LEU A 181 -13.92 0.46 -3.18
C LEU A 181 -12.50 0.43 -3.75
N VAL A 182 -12.40 0.13 -5.03
CA VAL A 182 -11.15 0.23 -5.80
C VAL A 182 -11.41 1.08 -7.03
N THR A 183 -10.65 2.15 -7.16
CA THR A 183 -10.64 3.04 -8.33
C THR A 183 -9.25 3.05 -8.97
N ALA A 184 -9.20 3.25 -10.28
CA ALA A 184 -7.95 3.35 -11.02
C ALA A 184 -8.13 4.25 -12.25
N GLY A 185 -7.03 4.83 -12.74
CA GLY A 185 -7.04 5.60 -13.98
C GLY A 185 -7.56 7.03 -13.82
N ALA A 186 -7.67 7.57 -12.61
CA ALA A 186 -7.99 8.97 -12.45
C ALA A 186 -6.82 9.84 -12.94
N ASN A 187 -7.16 10.94 -13.60
CA ASN A 187 -6.18 11.87 -14.18
C ASN A 187 -5.35 12.56 -13.09
N GLY A 188 -4.14 12.99 -13.46
CA GLY A 188 -3.26 13.75 -12.57
C GLY A 188 -2.00 13.01 -12.17
N SER A 189 -1.31 13.54 -11.17
CA SER A 189 -0.07 13.04 -10.61
C SER A 189 -0.13 13.15 -9.08
N PRO A 190 0.88 12.66 -8.34
CA PRO A 190 0.92 12.83 -6.87
C PRO A 190 0.91 14.29 -6.39
N GLN A 191 1.26 15.23 -7.26
CA GLN A 191 1.32 16.68 -6.97
C GLN A 191 0.05 17.43 -7.38
N THR A 192 -0.89 16.79 -8.06
CA THR A 192 -2.16 17.40 -8.50
C THR A 192 -3.29 17.08 -7.53
N GLU A 193 -4.50 17.56 -7.84
CA GLU A 193 -5.70 17.22 -7.09
C GLU A 193 -5.87 15.70 -6.97
N PRO A 194 -6.16 15.17 -5.77
CA PRO A 194 -6.26 13.74 -5.51
C PRO A 194 -7.61 13.17 -5.98
N LEU A 195 -7.83 13.15 -7.29
CA LEU A 195 -9.10 12.74 -7.89
C LEU A 195 -9.53 11.32 -7.46
N HIS A 196 -8.58 10.40 -7.28
CA HIS A 196 -8.86 9.05 -6.79
C HIS A 196 -9.50 9.02 -5.40
N ILE A 197 -9.16 9.99 -4.51
CA ILE A 197 -9.76 10.15 -3.18
C ILE A 197 -11.13 10.80 -3.31
N LEU A 198 -11.23 11.88 -4.10
CA LEU A 198 -12.50 12.58 -4.34
C LEU A 198 -13.56 11.66 -4.98
N ASP A 199 -13.17 10.85 -5.95
CA ASP A 199 -14.04 9.84 -6.56
C ASP A 199 -14.55 8.84 -5.52
N ALA A 200 -13.68 8.35 -4.63
CA ALA A 200 -14.07 7.44 -3.58
C ALA A 200 -15.04 8.09 -2.58
N VAL A 201 -14.76 9.32 -2.14
CA VAL A 201 -15.66 10.09 -1.24
C VAL A 201 -17.02 10.30 -1.89
N ASN A 202 -17.07 10.66 -3.17
CA ASN A 202 -18.31 10.83 -3.91
C ASN A 202 -19.14 9.54 -3.97
N VAL A 203 -18.52 8.39 -4.25
CA VAL A 203 -19.21 7.09 -4.28
C VAL A 203 -19.72 6.73 -2.89
N TYR A 204 -18.93 6.89 -1.84
CA TYR A 204 -19.33 6.61 -0.47
C TYR A 204 -20.47 7.53 0.00
N ASN A 205 -20.47 8.81 -0.38
CA ASN A 205 -21.54 9.75 -0.06
C ASN A 205 -22.86 9.39 -0.74
N GLN A 206 -22.82 8.87 -1.97
CA GLN A 206 -24.00 8.34 -2.64
C GLN A 206 -24.59 7.13 -1.88
N LEU A 207 -23.74 6.21 -1.41
CA LEU A 207 -24.16 5.07 -0.58
C LEU A 207 -24.74 5.51 0.78
N GLY A 208 -24.17 6.56 1.38
CA GLY A 208 -24.62 7.12 2.66
C GLY A 208 -25.98 7.84 2.58
N SER A 209 -26.41 8.19 1.38
CA SER A 209 -27.67 8.89 1.10
C SER A 209 -28.83 7.93 0.80
N LEU A 210 -28.56 6.62 0.65
CA LEU A 210 -29.55 5.55 0.46
C LEU A 210 -30.04 5.03 1.82
#